data_ae914b40c8f39736ff16ee0ed0b326fd
#
_entry.id   ae914b40c8f39736ff16ee0ed0b326fd
#
_cell.length_a   1.000
_cell.length_b   1.000
_cell.length_c   1.000
_cell.angle_alpha   90.00
_cell.angle_beta   90.00
_cell.angle_gamma   90.00
#
_symmetry.space_group_name_H-M   'P 1'
#
loop_
_entity.id
_entity.type
_entity.pdbx_description
1 polymer ?
#
loop_
_entity_poly.entity_id
_entity_poly.type
_entity_poly.pdbx_seq_one_letter_code
_entity_poly.pdbx_strand_id
1 'polypeptide(L)'
;MAHPVTKLEILAALESNASSLADLFAAVPDARMFAGDSDHWSPAHHLVHLTRSSLAIRRGLGSEALPPHSTARSRAYAEVRDAAAASLSAAPKDRLLEMGRVVVVEPGARRDDLVSAFLAASAELRAAAAAWDEQALDRHAMKHPLLGELTVREMLFFCVFHERHHAKGVRARLDGVPDAPRA
;
A
#
# COMPACT_ATOMS: atom_id res chain seq x y z
N MET A 1 -4.64 11.53 -13.30
CA MET A 1 -4.91 11.99 -11.92
C MET A 1 -3.79 12.89 -11.47
N ALA A 2 -4.11 14.00 -10.78
CA ALA A 2 -3.10 14.90 -10.21
C ALA A 2 -2.24 14.15 -9.17
N HIS A 3 -0.99 14.55 -9.03
CA HIS A 3 -0.10 14.04 -7.99
C HIS A 3 -0.37 14.80 -6.70
N PRO A 4 -0.58 14.09 -5.55
CA PRO A 4 -0.79 14.78 -4.30
C PRO A 4 0.49 15.50 -3.84
N VAL A 5 0.33 16.66 -3.24
CA VAL A 5 1.41 17.49 -2.70
C VAL A 5 1.18 17.76 -1.21
N THR A 6 0.00 18.24 -0.86
CA THR A 6 -0.39 18.59 0.51
C THR A 6 -0.94 17.37 1.26
N LYS A 7 -0.94 17.43 2.59
CA LYS A 7 -1.61 16.42 3.44
C LYS A 7 -3.06 16.18 3.01
N LEU A 8 -3.79 17.26 2.75
CA LEU A 8 -5.19 17.13 2.33
C LEU A 8 -5.35 16.35 1.03
N GLU A 9 -4.50 16.63 0.03
CA GLU A 9 -4.51 15.91 -1.25
C GLU A 9 -4.08 14.45 -1.08
N ILE A 10 -3.14 14.15 -0.17
CA ILE A 10 -2.74 12.78 0.15
C ILE A 10 -3.92 12.02 0.77
N LEU A 11 -4.59 12.60 1.76
CA LEU A 11 -5.74 11.98 2.42
C LEU A 11 -6.88 11.72 1.43
N ALA A 12 -7.18 12.70 0.56
CA ALA A 12 -8.18 12.54 -0.50
C ALA A 12 -7.79 11.44 -1.51
N ALA A 13 -6.49 11.35 -1.86
CA ALA A 13 -6.02 10.31 -2.77
C ALA A 13 -6.13 8.90 -2.16
N LEU A 14 -5.79 8.73 -0.87
CA LEU A 14 -5.96 7.48 -0.13
C LEU A 14 -7.44 7.08 -0.03
N GLU A 15 -8.33 8.03 0.25
CA GLU A 15 -9.77 7.77 0.29
C GLU A 15 -10.32 7.31 -1.06
N SER A 16 -9.98 8.03 -2.13
CA SER A 16 -10.37 7.69 -3.50
C SER A 16 -9.83 6.31 -3.92
N ASN A 17 -8.58 6.01 -3.57
CA ASN A 17 -7.99 4.70 -3.86
C ASN A 17 -8.71 3.59 -3.08
N ALA A 18 -8.99 3.78 -1.80
CA ALA A 18 -9.68 2.79 -0.97
C ALA A 18 -11.08 2.46 -1.52
N SER A 19 -11.85 3.48 -1.90
CA SER A 19 -13.16 3.27 -2.55
C SER A 19 -13.01 2.52 -3.88
N SER A 20 -12.09 2.95 -4.75
CA SER A 20 -11.87 2.33 -6.05
C SER A 20 -11.38 0.87 -5.94
N LEU A 21 -10.61 0.56 -4.90
CA LEU A 21 -10.17 -0.81 -4.60
C LEU A 21 -11.33 -1.65 -4.09
N ALA A 22 -12.15 -1.12 -3.18
CA ALA A 22 -13.34 -1.83 -2.70
C ALA A 22 -14.27 -2.20 -3.87
N ASP A 23 -14.56 -1.26 -4.78
CA ASP A 23 -15.35 -1.51 -5.98
C ASP A 23 -14.69 -2.57 -6.89
N LEU A 24 -13.38 -2.48 -7.09
CA LEU A 24 -12.63 -3.45 -7.88
C LEU A 24 -12.77 -4.86 -7.29
N PHE A 25 -12.55 -5.02 -5.99
CA PHE A 25 -12.60 -6.32 -5.34
C PHE A 25 -14.05 -6.86 -5.24
N ALA A 26 -15.04 -6.01 -5.08
CA ALA A 26 -16.45 -6.40 -5.15
C ALA A 26 -16.82 -6.96 -6.53
N ALA A 27 -16.23 -6.44 -7.60
CA ALA A 27 -16.44 -6.88 -8.97
C ALA A 27 -15.65 -8.15 -9.37
N VAL A 28 -14.70 -8.62 -8.54
CA VAL A 28 -13.95 -9.85 -8.83
C VAL A 28 -14.90 -11.05 -8.83
N PRO A 29 -14.93 -11.91 -9.87
CA PRO A 29 -15.73 -13.13 -9.84
C PRO A 29 -15.31 -14.06 -8.68
N ASP A 30 -16.29 -14.71 -8.02
CA ASP A 30 -16.03 -15.57 -6.86
C ASP A 30 -14.99 -16.64 -7.13
N ALA A 31 -15.07 -17.28 -8.29
CA ALA A 31 -14.12 -18.30 -8.72
C ALA A 31 -12.68 -17.79 -8.84
N ARG A 32 -12.48 -16.46 -8.98
CA ARG A 32 -11.17 -15.83 -9.12
C ARG A 32 -10.67 -15.19 -7.83
N MET A 33 -11.56 -14.85 -6.89
CA MET A 33 -11.21 -14.10 -5.68
C MET A 33 -10.10 -14.77 -4.87
N PHE A 34 -10.14 -16.09 -4.77
CA PHE A 34 -9.19 -16.89 -3.99
C PHE A 34 -8.26 -17.74 -4.88
N ALA A 35 -8.40 -17.64 -6.21
CA ALA A 35 -7.57 -18.38 -7.15
C ALA A 35 -6.18 -17.73 -7.27
N GLY A 36 -5.23 -18.33 -6.62
CA GLY A 36 -3.80 -18.02 -6.70
C GLY A 36 -2.99 -19.29 -6.96
N ASP A 37 -1.72 -19.15 -7.27
CA ASP A 37 -0.78 -20.26 -7.43
C ASP A 37 0.53 -19.96 -6.65
N SER A 38 1.52 -20.88 -6.77
CA SER A 38 2.82 -20.71 -6.09
C SER A 38 3.56 -19.43 -6.47
N ASP A 39 3.30 -18.91 -7.67
CA ASP A 39 4.03 -17.78 -8.25
C ASP A 39 3.22 -16.48 -8.27
N HIS A 40 1.90 -16.54 -8.08
CA HIS A 40 1.02 -15.38 -8.20
C HIS A 40 0.00 -15.31 -7.06
N TRP A 41 -0.16 -14.12 -6.53
CA TRP A 41 -1.19 -13.83 -5.54
C TRP A 41 -2.59 -13.88 -6.13
N SER A 42 -3.54 -14.43 -5.37
CA SER A 42 -4.95 -14.19 -5.66
C SER A 42 -5.34 -12.75 -5.31
N PRO A 43 -6.48 -12.25 -5.82
CA PRO A 43 -7.03 -10.97 -5.36
C PRO A 43 -7.15 -10.87 -3.84
N ALA A 44 -7.54 -11.95 -3.15
CA ALA A 44 -7.61 -11.99 -1.69
C ALA A 44 -6.26 -11.73 -1.01
N HIS A 45 -5.14 -12.26 -1.56
CA HIS A 45 -3.81 -11.97 -1.03
C HIS A 45 -3.45 -10.48 -1.15
N HIS A 46 -3.80 -9.82 -2.25
CA HIS A 46 -3.60 -8.38 -2.40
C HIS A 46 -4.36 -7.58 -1.33
N LEU A 47 -5.61 -7.93 -1.03
CA LEU A 47 -6.38 -7.29 0.04
C LEU A 47 -5.75 -7.48 1.42
N VAL A 48 -5.38 -8.71 1.76
CA VAL A 48 -4.72 -9.01 3.04
C VAL A 48 -3.40 -8.25 3.17
N HIS A 49 -2.62 -8.17 2.09
CA HIS A 49 -1.36 -7.42 2.06
C HIS A 49 -1.59 -5.91 2.27
N LEU A 50 -2.51 -5.31 1.54
CA LEU A 50 -2.84 -3.89 1.68
C LEU A 50 -3.36 -3.55 3.08
N THR A 51 -4.23 -4.40 3.64
CA THR A 51 -4.72 -4.26 5.01
C THR A 51 -3.57 -4.26 6.03
N ARG A 52 -2.68 -5.26 5.94
CA ARG A 52 -1.52 -5.38 6.86
C ARG A 52 -0.55 -4.21 6.72
N SER A 53 -0.29 -3.77 5.48
CA SER A 53 0.58 -2.62 5.20
C SER A 53 0.00 -1.34 5.79
N SER A 54 -1.29 -1.07 5.60
CA SER A 54 -1.97 0.09 6.16
C SER A 54 -1.90 0.10 7.69
N LEU A 55 -2.18 -1.04 8.33
CA LEU A 55 -2.09 -1.16 9.80
C LEU A 55 -0.65 -1.02 10.32
N ALA A 56 0.34 -1.52 9.59
CA ALA A 56 1.75 -1.37 9.98
C ALA A 56 2.19 0.10 9.93
N ILE A 57 1.84 0.81 8.86
CA ILE A 57 2.17 2.23 8.70
C ILE A 57 1.39 3.06 9.72
N ARG A 58 0.11 2.78 9.93
CA ARG A 58 -0.71 3.41 10.97
C ARG A 58 -0.08 3.27 12.36
N ARG A 59 0.41 2.07 12.72
CA ARG A 59 1.14 1.88 13.99
C ARG A 59 2.41 2.74 14.07
N GLY A 60 3.16 2.81 12.96
CA GLY A 60 4.33 3.69 12.87
C GLY A 60 3.97 5.15 13.10
N LEU A 61 2.90 5.64 12.47
CA LEU A 61 2.42 7.03 12.64
C LEU A 61 1.96 7.35 14.07
N GLY A 62 1.49 6.36 14.81
CA GLY A 62 1.08 6.50 16.22
C GLY A 62 2.22 6.36 17.22
N SER A 63 3.46 6.18 16.78
CA SER A 63 4.61 6.09 17.67
C SER A 63 4.91 7.46 18.29
N GLU A 64 5.08 7.50 19.63
CA GLU A 64 5.28 8.74 20.38
C GLU A 64 6.57 9.49 20.04
N ALA A 65 7.54 8.84 19.37
CA ALA A 65 8.82 9.43 19.05
C ALA A 65 9.40 8.87 17.74
N LEU A 66 8.84 9.31 16.60
CA LEU A 66 9.55 9.10 15.34
C LEU A 66 10.84 9.95 15.32
N PRO A 67 11.98 9.37 14.88
CA PRO A 67 13.22 10.12 14.79
C PRO A 67 13.11 11.26 13.76
N PRO A 68 13.92 12.30 13.89
CA PRO A 68 14.03 13.32 12.86
C PRO A 68 14.59 12.71 11.56
N HIS A 69 14.07 13.15 10.41
CA HIS A 69 14.61 12.76 9.11
C HIS A 69 15.87 13.57 8.81
N SER A 70 16.87 12.93 8.21
CA SER A 70 18.21 13.50 7.98
C SER A 70 18.20 14.81 7.19
N THR A 71 17.27 14.99 6.25
CA THR A 71 17.18 16.20 5.41
C THR A 71 16.05 17.12 5.82
N ALA A 72 15.08 16.66 6.63
CA ALA A 72 13.85 17.38 6.97
C ALA A 72 13.10 17.92 5.74
N ARG A 73 13.21 17.24 4.60
CA ARG A 73 12.61 17.61 3.32
C ARG A 73 12.17 16.38 2.55
N SER A 74 10.93 16.37 2.09
CA SER A 74 10.37 15.29 1.27
C SER A 74 10.65 15.49 -0.23
N ARG A 75 10.86 14.38 -0.92
CA ARG A 75 10.80 14.30 -2.39
C ARG A 75 9.37 14.51 -2.85
N ALA A 76 9.18 14.87 -4.13
CA ALA A 76 7.85 14.91 -4.73
C ALA A 76 7.26 13.51 -4.89
N TYR A 77 5.92 13.41 -4.96
CA TYR A 77 5.23 12.13 -5.17
C TYR A 77 5.77 11.33 -6.36
N ALA A 78 6.06 12.00 -7.49
CA ALA A 78 6.58 11.34 -8.67
C ALA A 78 7.93 10.65 -8.41
N GLU A 79 8.82 11.30 -7.68
CA GLU A 79 10.14 10.76 -7.34
C GLU A 79 10.03 9.55 -6.41
N VAL A 80 9.14 9.61 -5.40
CA VAL A 80 8.89 8.47 -4.49
C VAL A 80 8.26 7.30 -5.24
N ARG A 81 7.27 7.57 -6.10
CA ARG A 81 6.65 6.57 -6.97
C ARG A 81 7.68 5.86 -7.86
N ASP A 82 8.54 6.64 -8.52
CA ASP A 82 9.51 6.10 -9.47
C ASP A 82 10.61 5.31 -8.75
N ALA A 83 11.04 5.78 -7.57
CA ALA A 83 11.96 5.04 -6.70
C ALA A 83 11.35 3.72 -6.20
N ALA A 84 10.06 3.73 -5.83
CA ALA A 84 9.35 2.52 -5.41
C ALA A 84 9.23 1.53 -6.57
N ALA A 85 8.82 1.97 -7.75
CA ALA A 85 8.73 1.12 -8.93
C ALA A 85 10.10 0.52 -9.31
N ALA A 86 11.15 1.33 -9.29
CA ALA A 86 12.52 0.86 -9.56
C ALA A 86 13.00 -0.16 -8.51
N SER A 87 12.75 0.10 -7.22
CA SER A 87 13.13 -0.82 -6.14
C SER A 87 12.41 -2.16 -6.24
N LEU A 88 11.12 -2.17 -6.59
CA LEU A 88 10.36 -3.38 -6.82
C LEU A 88 10.90 -4.17 -8.02
N SER A 89 11.21 -3.47 -9.12
CA SER A 89 11.77 -4.09 -10.33
C SER A 89 13.18 -4.66 -10.13
N ALA A 90 13.99 -4.03 -9.27
CA ALA A 90 15.37 -4.44 -9.00
C ALA A 90 15.48 -5.46 -7.85
N ALA A 91 14.42 -5.66 -7.06
CA ALA A 91 14.46 -6.56 -5.93
C ALA A 91 14.61 -8.02 -6.39
N PRO A 92 15.52 -8.81 -5.77
CA PRO A 92 15.64 -10.22 -6.06
C PRO A 92 14.32 -10.96 -5.85
N LYS A 93 13.99 -11.89 -6.77
CA LYS A 93 12.71 -12.63 -6.74
C LYS A 93 12.50 -13.38 -5.43
N ASP A 94 13.55 -13.97 -4.87
CA ASP A 94 13.54 -14.69 -3.61
C ASP A 94 13.17 -13.78 -2.43
N ARG A 95 13.68 -12.55 -2.40
CA ARG A 95 13.33 -11.54 -1.39
C ARG A 95 11.86 -11.12 -1.49
N LEU A 96 11.36 -10.90 -2.70
CA LEU A 96 9.95 -10.58 -2.92
C LEU A 96 9.04 -11.74 -2.49
N LEU A 97 9.44 -12.99 -2.82
CA LEU A 97 8.73 -14.19 -2.38
C LEU A 97 8.74 -14.35 -0.86
N GLU A 98 9.85 -14.07 -0.20
CA GLU A 98 9.95 -14.11 1.27
C GLU A 98 9.03 -13.07 1.92
N MET A 99 9.04 -11.83 1.43
CA MET A 99 8.11 -10.80 1.87
C MET A 99 6.65 -11.18 1.62
N GLY A 100 6.38 -11.89 0.52
CA GLY A 100 5.05 -12.38 0.17
C GLY A 100 4.56 -13.55 1.02
N ARG A 101 5.45 -14.41 1.53
CA ARG A 101 5.08 -15.61 2.32
C ARG A 101 4.37 -15.29 3.63
N VAL A 102 4.56 -14.10 4.18
CA VAL A 102 3.88 -13.65 5.40
C VAL A 102 2.43 -13.24 5.14
N VAL A 103 2.02 -13.12 3.87
CA VAL A 103 0.64 -12.81 3.49
C VAL A 103 -0.13 -14.11 3.38
N VAL A 104 -0.92 -14.40 4.40
CA VAL A 104 -1.74 -15.62 4.47
C VAL A 104 -3.21 -15.22 4.40
N VAL A 105 -3.93 -15.84 3.48
CA VAL A 105 -5.41 -15.79 3.44
C VAL A 105 -5.92 -16.97 4.24
N GLU A 106 -6.65 -16.69 5.31
CA GLU A 106 -7.16 -17.73 6.21
C GLU A 106 -8.18 -18.63 5.50
N PRO A 107 -8.18 -19.93 5.79
CA PRO A 107 -9.20 -20.83 5.26
C PRO A 107 -10.60 -20.36 5.67
N GLY A 108 -11.53 -20.32 4.71
CA GLY A 108 -12.89 -19.84 4.92
C GLY A 108 -13.05 -18.32 4.93
N ALA A 109 -12.01 -17.55 4.63
CA ALA A 109 -12.12 -16.11 4.47
C ALA A 109 -13.19 -15.75 3.42
N ARG A 110 -13.96 -14.70 3.69
CA ARG A 110 -15.01 -14.23 2.81
C ARG A 110 -14.56 -12.90 2.17
N ARG A 111 -14.94 -12.67 0.91
CA ARG A 111 -14.66 -11.41 0.21
C ARG A 111 -15.06 -10.19 1.02
N ASP A 112 -16.31 -10.17 1.48
CA ASP A 112 -16.89 -8.99 2.15
C ASP A 112 -16.14 -8.66 3.45
N ASP A 113 -15.69 -9.70 4.19
CA ASP A 113 -14.92 -9.52 5.41
C ASP A 113 -13.53 -8.93 5.09
N LEU A 114 -12.88 -9.39 4.02
CA LEU A 114 -11.58 -8.88 3.58
C LEU A 114 -11.69 -7.43 3.08
N VAL A 115 -12.74 -7.10 2.31
CA VAL A 115 -12.98 -5.73 1.84
C VAL A 115 -13.27 -4.81 3.02
N SER A 116 -14.12 -5.23 3.95
CA SER A 116 -14.44 -4.46 5.16
C SER A 116 -13.21 -4.22 6.03
N ALA A 117 -12.36 -5.24 6.22
CA ALA A 117 -11.11 -5.11 6.96
C ALA A 117 -10.13 -4.13 6.29
N PHE A 118 -10.03 -4.16 4.95
CA PHE A 118 -9.21 -3.21 4.21
C PHE A 118 -9.72 -1.78 4.35
N LEU A 119 -11.03 -1.56 4.19
CA LEU A 119 -11.61 -0.23 4.34
C LEU A 119 -11.42 0.33 5.75
N ALA A 120 -11.59 -0.49 6.77
CA ALA A 120 -11.33 -0.10 8.17
C ALA A 120 -9.85 0.27 8.38
N ALA A 121 -8.91 -0.55 7.91
CA ALA A 121 -7.48 -0.29 8.01
C ALA A 121 -7.06 1.00 7.26
N SER A 122 -7.62 1.24 6.07
CA SER A 122 -7.41 2.47 5.32
C SER A 122 -7.96 3.71 6.05
N ALA A 123 -9.14 3.60 6.65
CA ALA A 123 -9.72 4.68 7.45
C ALA A 123 -8.86 5.00 8.68
N GLU A 124 -8.37 3.97 9.40
CA GLU A 124 -7.46 4.16 10.53
C GLU A 124 -6.14 4.80 10.14
N LEU A 125 -5.56 4.40 9.00
CA LEU A 125 -4.34 5.02 8.46
C LEU A 125 -4.57 6.51 8.16
N ARG A 126 -5.68 6.84 7.47
CA ARG A 126 -6.03 8.23 7.15
C ARG A 126 -6.26 9.06 8.42
N ALA A 127 -6.94 8.51 9.42
CA ALA A 127 -7.15 9.18 10.70
C ALA A 127 -5.83 9.46 11.43
N ALA A 128 -4.92 8.48 11.46
CA ALA A 128 -3.59 8.67 12.04
C ALA A 128 -2.78 9.72 11.27
N ALA A 129 -2.81 9.71 9.94
CA ALA A 129 -2.12 10.70 9.12
C ALA A 129 -2.71 12.12 9.27
N ALA A 130 -4.03 12.24 9.43
CA ALA A 130 -4.72 13.52 9.62
C ALA A 130 -4.30 14.22 10.91
N ALA A 131 -3.95 13.47 11.95
CA ALA A 131 -3.51 14.00 13.24
C ALA A 131 -2.12 14.68 13.18
N TRP A 132 -1.33 14.43 12.15
CA TRP A 132 -0.01 15.04 11.98
C TRP A 132 -0.11 16.49 11.51
N ASP A 133 0.79 17.33 12.03
CA ASP A 133 1.01 18.68 11.47
C ASP A 133 1.60 18.60 10.07
N GLU A 134 1.19 19.50 9.16
CA GLU A 134 1.62 19.53 7.76
C GLU A 134 3.16 19.57 7.62
N GLN A 135 3.83 20.39 8.44
CA GLN A 135 5.29 20.54 8.39
C GLN A 135 6.00 19.37 9.09
N ALA A 136 5.38 18.76 10.10
CA ALA A 136 5.93 17.61 10.80
C ALA A 136 6.08 16.40 9.89
N LEU A 137 5.24 16.27 8.85
CA LEU A 137 5.32 15.21 7.84
C LEU A 137 6.68 15.16 7.13
N ASP A 138 7.35 16.29 6.97
CA ASP A 138 8.65 16.37 6.30
C ASP A 138 9.84 16.20 7.26
N ARG A 139 9.62 16.40 8.56
CA ARG A 139 10.69 16.43 9.57
C ARG A 139 10.97 15.09 10.24
N HIS A 140 10.02 14.15 10.19
CA HIS A 140 10.14 12.87 10.88
C HIS A 140 10.35 11.72 9.90
N ALA A 141 11.13 10.72 10.33
CA ALA A 141 11.52 9.58 9.52
C ALA A 141 10.75 8.31 9.87
N MET A 142 10.44 7.53 8.84
CA MET A 142 9.96 6.15 8.93
C MET A 142 10.85 5.24 8.09
N LYS A 143 11.09 4.00 8.54
CA LYS A 143 11.85 3.00 7.77
C LYS A 143 10.92 2.19 6.88
N HIS A 144 11.32 2.06 5.61
CA HIS A 144 10.66 1.18 4.64
C HIS A 144 11.63 0.06 4.21
N PRO A 145 11.18 -1.23 4.13
CA PRO A 145 12.08 -2.36 3.89
C PRO A 145 12.82 -2.33 2.55
N LEU A 146 12.26 -1.68 1.52
CA LEU A 146 12.86 -1.56 0.19
C LEU A 146 13.42 -0.17 -0.11
N LEU A 147 12.84 0.88 0.48
CA LEU A 147 13.18 2.28 0.16
C LEU A 147 14.10 2.93 1.20
N GLY A 148 14.40 2.22 2.29
CA GLY A 148 15.21 2.76 3.36
C GLY A 148 14.46 3.80 4.21
N GLU A 149 15.14 4.88 4.58
CA GLU A 149 14.57 5.97 5.34
C GLU A 149 13.72 6.88 4.44
N LEU A 150 12.49 7.13 4.84
CA LEU A 150 11.54 8.03 4.19
C LEU A 150 11.06 9.06 5.20
N THR A 151 10.71 10.27 4.74
CA THR A 151 9.89 11.15 5.58
C THR A 151 8.50 10.54 5.77
N VAL A 152 7.76 11.00 6.78
CA VAL A 152 6.36 10.59 6.96
C VAL A 152 5.53 10.92 5.73
N ARG A 153 5.74 12.10 5.10
CA ARG A 153 5.08 12.47 3.83
C ARG A 153 5.40 11.48 2.72
N GLU A 154 6.65 11.11 2.56
CA GLU A 154 7.08 10.14 1.54
C GLU A 154 6.48 8.75 1.79
N MET A 155 6.37 8.33 3.05
CA MET A 155 5.69 7.09 3.40
C MET A 155 4.21 7.13 3.00
N LEU A 156 3.53 8.25 3.20
CA LEU A 156 2.14 8.42 2.74
C LEU A 156 2.03 8.48 1.21
N PHE A 157 2.99 9.09 0.51
CA PHE A 157 3.09 9.01 -0.96
C PHE A 157 3.27 7.58 -1.44
N PHE A 158 4.14 6.82 -0.74
CA PHE A 158 4.29 5.39 -1.01
C PHE A 158 2.96 4.64 -0.84
N CYS A 159 2.16 4.91 0.21
CA CYS A 159 0.84 4.29 0.39
C CYS A 159 -0.07 4.53 -0.83
N VAL A 160 -0.15 5.77 -1.32
CA VAL A 160 -0.95 6.12 -2.50
C VAL A 160 -0.48 5.35 -3.74
N PHE A 161 0.84 5.26 -3.96
CA PHE A 161 1.41 4.47 -5.05
C PHE A 161 1.13 2.98 -4.89
N HIS A 162 1.33 2.43 -3.68
CA HIS A 162 1.23 1.02 -3.36
C HIS A 162 -0.18 0.47 -3.62
N GLU A 163 -1.20 1.21 -3.19
CA GLU A 163 -2.61 0.86 -3.48
C GLU A 163 -2.89 0.83 -4.99
N ARG A 164 -2.40 1.82 -5.74
CA ARG A 164 -2.56 1.88 -7.21
C ARG A 164 -1.80 0.77 -7.92
N HIS A 165 -0.61 0.43 -7.43
CA HIS A 165 0.21 -0.66 -7.94
C HIS A 165 -0.54 -1.99 -7.83
N HIS A 166 -1.09 -2.30 -6.66
CA HIS A 166 -1.86 -3.53 -6.45
C HIS A 166 -3.17 -3.54 -7.23
N ALA A 167 -3.88 -2.41 -7.34
CA ALA A 167 -5.07 -2.31 -8.18
C ALA A 167 -4.76 -2.63 -9.65
N LYS A 168 -3.62 -2.15 -10.16
CA LYS A 168 -3.16 -2.45 -11.52
C LYS A 168 -2.89 -3.95 -11.71
N GLY A 169 -2.20 -4.60 -10.77
CA GLY A 169 -1.92 -6.03 -10.81
C GLY A 169 -3.20 -6.86 -10.83
N VAL A 170 -4.14 -6.57 -9.93
CA VAL A 170 -5.45 -7.26 -9.91
C VAL A 170 -6.20 -7.11 -11.23
N ARG A 171 -6.27 -5.90 -11.80
CA ARG A 171 -6.93 -5.67 -13.11
C ARG A 171 -6.26 -6.46 -14.22
N ALA A 172 -4.92 -6.40 -14.34
CA ALA A 172 -4.18 -7.14 -15.34
C ALA A 172 -4.50 -8.64 -15.30
N ARG A 173 -4.57 -9.21 -14.09
CA ARG A 173 -4.93 -10.62 -13.90
C ARG A 173 -6.39 -10.93 -14.29
N LEU A 174 -7.31 -10.03 -14.03
CA LEU A 174 -8.71 -10.20 -14.45
C LEU A 174 -8.85 -10.14 -15.97
N ASP A 175 -8.05 -9.31 -16.63
CA ASP A 175 -8.01 -9.13 -18.07
C ASP A 175 -7.23 -10.25 -18.79
N GLY A 176 -6.66 -11.22 -18.06
CA GLY A 176 -5.86 -12.31 -18.61
C GLY A 176 -4.43 -11.92 -19.01
N VAL A 177 -3.97 -10.73 -18.63
CA VAL A 177 -2.58 -10.30 -18.82
C VAL A 177 -1.73 -10.94 -17.71
N PRO A 178 -0.56 -11.57 -18.04
CA PRO A 178 0.31 -12.12 -17.02
C PRO A 178 0.73 -11.03 -16.02
N ASP A 179 0.59 -11.33 -14.73
CA ASP A 179 1.05 -10.44 -13.65
C ASP A 179 2.56 -10.23 -13.73
N ALA A 180 2.99 -9.02 -13.38
CA ALA A 180 4.38 -8.85 -12.99
C ALA A 180 4.66 -9.71 -11.74
N PRO A 181 5.87 -10.29 -11.59
CA PRO A 181 6.19 -11.14 -10.45
C PRO A 181 5.91 -10.44 -9.14
N ARG A 182 5.53 -11.24 -8.14
CA ARG A 182 5.17 -10.80 -6.78
C ARG A 182 6.12 -9.73 -6.25
N ALA A 183 5.59 -8.60 -5.87
CA ALA A 183 6.26 -7.55 -5.12
C ALA A 183 5.69 -7.48 -3.70
#